data_8fa711dc91fcfc4e63a6041d2f0a8c67
#
_entry.id   8fa711dc91fcfc4e63a6041d2f0a8c67
#
_cell.length_a   1.000
_cell.length_b   1.000
_cell.length_c   1.000
_cell.angle_alpha   90.00
_cell.angle_beta   90.00
_cell.angle_gamma   90.00
#
_symmetry.space_group_name_H-M   'P 1'
#
loop_
_entity.id
_entity.type
_entity.pdbx_description
1 polymer ?
#
loop_
_entity_poly.entity_id
_entity_poly.type
_entity_poly.pdbx_seq_one_letter_code
_entity_poly.pdbx_strand_id
1 'polypeptide(L)'
;MAGVVTVDGAAREVPRDRPYFDDVSPRNVSTVVGQSAVLRCRAKHIGNRTVSWMRKRDLHILTSHIFTYTGDARFSVLHPEPSDDWDLRIDYVQPRDAGVYECQINTEPKINMAVMLAVEAAAASIWGSQDVYVKKGSTISLTCSVNVHSSPPSSASVLWYHGSAVVDFDSPRGGISLETEKTEGGTTSKLLVTKAALSDSGNYTCVPNNAHPASVSVHVLNGEHPAAMQTSNRASGYLTSQLSCALVTYLVSSMVCR
;
A
#
# COMPACT_ATOMS: atom_id res chain seq x y z
N MET A 1 -34.44 -59.62 -4.43
CA MET A 1 -33.14 -59.45 -5.10
C MET A 1 -33.05 -58.00 -5.49
N ALA A 2 -32.32 -57.20 -4.73
CA ALA A 2 -32.16 -55.76 -4.95
C ALA A 2 -30.94 -55.54 -5.83
N GLY A 3 -31.15 -54.95 -7.00
CA GLY A 3 -30.07 -54.54 -7.90
C GLY A 3 -29.35 -53.30 -7.40
N VAL A 4 -28.04 -53.44 -7.19
CA VAL A 4 -27.13 -52.31 -6.90
C VAL A 4 -26.85 -51.57 -8.20
N VAL A 5 -27.29 -50.32 -8.32
CA VAL A 5 -26.89 -49.42 -9.39
C VAL A 5 -25.58 -48.78 -8.94
N THR A 6 -24.48 -49.21 -9.50
CA THR A 6 -23.19 -48.52 -9.40
C THR A 6 -23.21 -47.30 -10.33
N VAL A 7 -23.23 -46.09 -9.76
CA VAL A 7 -22.99 -44.85 -10.49
C VAL A 7 -21.49 -44.69 -10.65
N ASP A 8 -20.98 -44.97 -11.86
CA ASP A 8 -19.61 -44.70 -12.26
C ASP A 8 -19.38 -43.16 -12.25
N GLY A 9 -18.83 -42.68 -11.17
CA GLY A 9 -18.23 -41.34 -11.07
C GLY A 9 -16.87 -41.37 -11.77
N ALA A 10 -16.85 -41.33 -13.10
CA ALA A 10 -15.63 -41.13 -13.85
C ALA A 10 -15.08 -39.73 -13.51
N ALA A 11 -14.13 -39.67 -12.62
CA ALA A 11 -13.25 -38.50 -12.49
C ALA A 11 -12.64 -38.28 -13.87
N ARG A 12 -12.98 -37.17 -14.51
CA ARG A 12 -12.45 -36.77 -15.79
C ARG A 12 -10.96 -36.54 -15.59
N GLU A 13 -10.13 -37.55 -15.85
CA GLU A 13 -8.68 -37.35 -15.92
C GLU A 13 -8.41 -36.31 -16.99
N VAL A 14 -7.97 -35.15 -16.55
CA VAL A 14 -7.43 -34.14 -17.46
C VAL A 14 -6.20 -34.73 -18.11
N PRO A 15 -6.15 -34.86 -19.46
CA PRO A 15 -5.01 -35.47 -20.14
C PRO A 15 -3.72 -34.78 -19.67
N ARG A 16 -2.77 -35.54 -19.14
CA ARG A 16 -1.50 -35.07 -18.54
C ARG A 16 -0.60 -34.34 -19.52
N ASP A 17 -0.98 -34.22 -20.79
CA ASP A 17 -0.19 -33.60 -21.86
C ASP A 17 -0.70 -32.22 -22.31
N ARG A 18 -1.70 -31.62 -21.63
CA ARG A 18 -2.18 -30.32 -22.03
C ARG A 18 -1.50 -29.24 -21.20
N PRO A 19 -0.96 -28.19 -21.84
CA PRO A 19 -0.43 -27.04 -21.13
C PRO A 19 -1.49 -26.36 -20.27
N TYR A 20 -1.08 -25.88 -19.11
CA TYR A 20 -1.91 -25.07 -18.21
C TYR A 20 -1.05 -24.12 -17.40
N PHE A 21 -1.66 -23.06 -16.86
CA PHE A 21 -1.01 -22.17 -15.91
C PHE A 21 -1.27 -22.66 -14.49
N ASP A 22 -0.19 -22.72 -13.71
CA ASP A 22 -0.27 -22.99 -12.29
C ASP A 22 -0.67 -21.71 -11.55
N ASP A 23 -1.81 -21.73 -10.85
CA ASP A 23 -2.45 -20.55 -10.23
C ASP A 23 -1.88 -20.21 -8.83
N VAL A 24 -0.60 -20.45 -8.64
CA VAL A 24 0.10 -20.21 -7.37
C VAL A 24 0.59 -18.76 -7.22
N SER A 25 0.56 -17.99 -8.30
CA SER A 25 1.16 -16.64 -8.35
C SER A 25 0.12 -15.54 -8.21
N PRO A 26 0.45 -14.42 -7.53
CA PRO A 26 -0.46 -13.30 -7.43
C PRO A 26 -0.77 -12.71 -8.80
N ARG A 27 -2.06 -12.49 -9.08
CA ARG A 27 -2.55 -11.87 -10.32
C ARG A 27 -2.49 -10.34 -10.27
N ASN A 28 -2.24 -9.77 -9.10
CA ASN A 28 -2.05 -8.34 -8.88
C ASN A 28 -0.67 -8.12 -8.28
N VAL A 29 0.12 -7.32 -8.95
CA VAL A 29 1.47 -6.93 -8.55
C VAL A 29 1.50 -5.43 -8.41
N SER A 30 1.95 -4.92 -7.25
CA SER A 30 2.20 -3.50 -7.03
C SER A 30 3.68 -3.24 -6.92
N THR A 31 4.13 -2.14 -7.50
CA THR A 31 5.51 -1.66 -7.38
C THR A 31 5.53 -0.13 -7.35
N VAL A 32 6.63 0.44 -6.86
CA VAL A 32 6.82 1.90 -6.84
C VAL A 32 7.59 2.33 -8.08
N VAL A 33 7.30 3.52 -8.58
CA VAL A 33 8.02 4.15 -9.70
C VAL A 33 9.53 4.05 -9.51
N GLY A 34 10.24 3.61 -10.56
CA GLY A 34 11.69 3.45 -10.56
C GLY A 34 12.20 2.12 -10.01
N GLN A 35 11.36 1.31 -9.38
CA GLN A 35 11.72 -0.05 -8.94
C GLN A 35 11.55 -1.07 -10.07
N SER A 36 11.96 -2.32 -9.82
CA SER A 36 11.70 -3.43 -10.74
C SER A 36 10.43 -4.15 -10.33
N ALA A 37 9.63 -4.58 -11.32
CA ALA A 37 8.50 -5.47 -11.13
C ALA A 37 8.79 -6.84 -11.75
N VAL A 38 8.33 -7.91 -11.10
CA VAL A 38 8.36 -9.26 -11.65
C VAL A 38 6.94 -9.79 -11.71
N LEU A 39 6.43 -9.98 -12.92
CA LEU A 39 5.14 -10.58 -13.19
C LEU A 39 5.33 -12.08 -13.39
N ARG A 40 4.77 -12.87 -12.49
CA ARG A 40 5.03 -14.30 -12.47
C ARG A 40 4.11 -15.05 -13.43
N CYS A 41 4.69 -16.02 -14.14
CA CYS A 41 3.98 -16.93 -15.00
C CYS A 41 4.59 -18.32 -14.91
N ARG A 42 3.88 -19.23 -14.28
CA ARG A 42 4.27 -20.66 -14.24
C ARG A 42 3.43 -21.44 -15.22
N ALA A 43 4.07 -21.94 -16.28
CA ALA A 43 3.45 -22.69 -17.38
C ALA A 43 3.89 -24.14 -17.37
N LYS A 44 2.95 -25.05 -17.11
CA LYS A 44 3.19 -26.49 -17.02
C LYS A 44 2.91 -27.20 -18.34
N HIS A 45 3.65 -28.26 -18.61
CA HIS A 45 3.47 -29.15 -19.75
C HIS A 45 3.46 -28.44 -21.10
N ILE A 46 4.31 -27.42 -21.26
CA ILE A 46 4.38 -26.63 -22.50
C ILE A 46 4.85 -27.46 -23.70
N GLY A 47 5.67 -28.51 -23.48
CA GLY A 47 6.27 -29.31 -24.54
C GLY A 47 7.09 -28.45 -25.51
N ASN A 48 6.81 -28.54 -26.79
CA ASN A 48 7.44 -27.71 -27.84
C ASN A 48 6.73 -26.38 -28.10
N ARG A 49 5.82 -25.96 -27.22
CA ARG A 49 5.07 -24.70 -27.37
C ARG A 49 5.85 -23.53 -26.83
N THR A 50 5.46 -22.34 -27.27
CA THR A 50 6.11 -21.09 -26.90
C THR A 50 5.26 -20.33 -25.89
N VAL A 51 5.91 -19.87 -24.83
CA VAL A 51 5.34 -18.89 -23.87
C VAL A 51 5.72 -17.49 -24.31
N SER A 52 4.76 -16.57 -24.30
CA SER A 52 4.94 -15.17 -24.71
C SER A 52 4.28 -14.23 -23.74
N TRP A 53 4.86 -13.07 -23.52
CA TRP A 53 4.22 -11.98 -22.79
C TRP A 53 3.72 -10.91 -23.72
N MET A 54 2.49 -10.45 -23.48
CA MET A 54 1.83 -9.40 -24.25
C MET A 54 1.29 -8.31 -23.32
N ARG A 55 1.47 -7.06 -23.71
CA ARG A 55 0.83 -5.93 -23.03
C ARG A 55 -0.57 -5.74 -23.61
N LYS A 56 -1.59 -5.86 -22.75
CA LYS A 56 -3.00 -5.94 -23.17
C LYS A 56 -3.52 -4.66 -23.84
N ARG A 57 -3.10 -3.48 -23.35
CA ARG A 57 -3.65 -2.19 -23.81
C ARG A 57 -3.45 -1.91 -25.31
N ASP A 58 -2.37 -2.42 -25.88
CA ASP A 58 -1.97 -2.19 -27.26
C ASP A 58 -1.63 -3.48 -28.03
N LEU A 59 -1.87 -4.62 -27.38
CA LEU A 59 -1.61 -5.97 -27.91
C LEU A 59 -0.15 -6.18 -28.34
N HIS A 60 0.77 -5.40 -27.76
CA HIS A 60 2.19 -5.47 -28.08
C HIS A 60 2.83 -6.72 -27.47
N ILE A 61 3.44 -7.55 -28.33
CA ILE A 61 4.23 -8.72 -27.89
C ILE A 61 5.55 -8.20 -27.33
N LEU A 62 5.78 -8.44 -26.05
CA LEU A 62 7.00 -8.00 -25.35
C LEU A 62 8.09 -9.04 -25.48
N THR A 63 7.73 -10.32 -25.28
CA THR A 63 8.66 -11.43 -25.30
C THR A 63 8.06 -12.64 -25.99
N SER A 64 8.92 -13.51 -26.51
CA SER A 64 8.54 -14.83 -27.01
C SER A 64 9.67 -15.81 -26.67
N HIS A 65 9.33 -16.88 -25.93
CA HIS A 65 10.34 -17.73 -25.29
C HIS A 65 11.25 -16.87 -24.41
N ILE A 66 12.55 -17.01 -24.51
CA ILE A 66 13.54 -16.19 -23.77
C ILE A 66 13.91 -14.87 -24.49
N PHE A 67 13.39 -14.63 -25.70
CA PHE A 67 13.76 -13.48 -26.52
C PHE A 67 12.82 -12.29 -26.26
N THR A 68 13.40 -11.10 -26.21
CA THR A 68 12.66 -9.83 -26.09
C THR A 68 12.41 -9.27 -27.49
N TYR A 69 11.14 -8.94 -27.78
CA TYR A 69 10.69 -8.39 -29.08
C TYR A 69 10.37 -6.89 -29.02
N THR A 70 10.31 -6.32 -27.82
CA THR A 70 10.18 -4.88 -27.67
C THR A 70 11.54 -4.19 -27.76
N GLY A 71 11.57 -2.97 -28.32
CA GLY A 71 12.76 -2.11 -28.29
C GLY A 71 13.08 -1.48 -26.93
N ASP A 72 12.22 -1.68 -25.92
CA ASP A 72 12.43 -1.18 -24.56
C ASP A 72 13.27 -2.18 -23.75
N ALA A 73 14.54 -1.84 -23.55
CA ALA A 73 15.51 -2.69 -22.86
C ALA A 73 15.19 -2.98 -21.37
N ARG A 74 14.18 -2.31 -20.81
CA ARG A 74 13.74 -2.56 -19.41
C ARG A 74 12.99 -3.90 -19.24
N PHE A 75 12.51 -4.47 -20.34
CA PHE A 75 11.78 -5.74 -20.32
C PHE A 75 12.74 -6.91 -20.55
N SER A 76 12.59 -7.96 -19.72
CA SER A 76 13.35 -9.19 -19.86
C SER A 76 12.55 -10.39 -19.35
N VAL A 77 12.91 -11.60 -19.80
CA VAL A 77 12.33 -12.85 -19.31
C VAL A 77 13.24 -13.43 -18.25
N LEU A 78 12.66 -13.87 -17.14
CA LEU A 78 13.33 -14.71 -16.15
C LEU A 78 12.83 -16.15 -16.33
N HIS A 79 13.70 -16.99 -16.86
CA HIS A 79 13.43 -18.43 -17.06
C HIS A 79 14.67 -19.23 -16.65
N PRO A 80 14.82 -19.55 -15.35
CA PRO A 80 15.90 -20.39 -14.87
C PRO A 80 15.68 -21.86 -15.30
N GLU A 81 16.60 -22.45 -16.01
CA GLU A 81 16.52 -23.86 -16.38
C GLU A 81 17.05 -24.77 -15.23
N PRO A 82 16.37 -25.89 -14.92
CA PRO A 82 15.08 -26.37 -15.44
C PRO A 82 13.93 -25.87 -14.56
N SER A 83 13.12 -24.95 -15.05
CA SER A 83 11.91 -24.51 -14.35
C SER A 83 10.73 -24.33 -15.30
N ASP A 84 9.52 -24.28 -14.73
CA ASP A 84 8.29 -23.95 -15.44
C ASP A 84 7.98 -22.44 -15.36
N ASP A 85 8.87 -21.63 -14.76
CA ASP A 85 8.67 -20.22 -14.55
C ASP A 85 9.10 -19.43 -15.81
N TRP A 86 8.21 -18.54 -16.28
CA TRP A 86 8.38 -17.68 -17.44
C TRP A 86 8.05 -16.25 -17.04
N ASP A 87 8.76 -15.75 -16.04
CA ASP A 87 8.43 -14.47 -15.42
C ASP A 87 8.86 -13.30 -16.31
N LEU A 88 8.01 -12.26 -16.37
CA LEU A 88 8.37 -10.99 -17.02
C LEU A 88 8.95 -10.04 -15.98
N ARG A 89 10.18 -9.61 -16.19
CA ARG A 89 10.81 -8.56 -15.40
C ARG A 89 10.75 -7.24 -16.15
N ILE A 90 10.37 -6.18 -15.43
CA ILE A 90 10.34 -4.80 -15.92
C ILE A 90 11.21 -3.99 -14.97
N ASP A 91 12.36 -3.52 -15.44
CA ASP A 91 13.24 -2.67 -14.66
C ASP A 91 12.84 -1.20 -14.76
N TYR A 92 13.10 -0.41 -13.70
CA TYR A 92 12.82 1.02 -13.65
C TYR A 92 11.38 1.35 -14.09
N VAL A 93 10.41 0.71 -13.45
CA VAL A 93 8.99 0.81 -13.77
C VAL A 93 8.53 2.27 -13.74
N GLN A 94 7.74 2.66 -14.75
CA GLN A 94 7.18 4.00 -14.92
C GLN A 94 5.65 3.96 -14.78
N PRO A 95 4.98 5.08 -14.47
CA PRO A 95 3.52 5.13 -14.34
C PRO A 95 2.79 4.60 -15.58
N ARG A 96 3.37 4.82 -16.78
CA ARG A 96 2.84 4.32 -18.05
C ARG A 96 2.90 2.80 -18.20
N ASP A 97 3.67 2.10 -17.37
CA ASP A 97 3.76 0.63 -17.41
C ASP A 97 2.62 -0.05 -16.65
N ALA A 98 1.84 0.71 -15.87
CA ALA A 98 0.64 0.19 -15.21
C ALA A 98 -0.35 -0.37 -16.23
N GLY A 99 -1.00 -1.48 -15.88
CA GLY A 99 -2.01 -2.11 -16.70
C GLY A 99 -1.95 -3.63 -16.69
N VAL A 100 -2.67 -4.24 -17.62
CA VAL A 100 -2.78 -5.70 -17.74
C VAL A 100 -1.74 -6.23 -18.72
N TYR A 101 -1.05 -7.27 -18.28
CA TYR A 101 -0.13 -8.08 -19.07
C TYR A 101 -0.67 -9.50 -19.16
N GLU A 102 -0.51 -10.15 -20.29
CA GLU A 102 -0.93 -11.53 -20.49
C GLU A 102 0.27 -12.43 -20.79
N CYS A 103 0.44 -13.45 -19.99
CA CYS A 103 1.27 -14.60 -20.30
C CYS A 103 0.45 -15.55 -21.16
N GLN A 104 0.94 -15.93 -22.32
CA GLN A 104 0.21 -16.73 -23.32
C GLN A 104 1.02 -17.95 -23.73
N ILE A 105 0.31 -19.06 -23.97
CA ILE A 105 0.86 -20.27 -24.60
C ILE A 105 0.17 -20.43 -25.95
N ASN A 106 0.95 -20.70 -27.01
CA ASN A 106 0.48 -20.83 -28.38
C ASN A 106 -0.24 -22.15 -28.67
N THR A 107 -1.20 -22.52 -27.79
CA THR A 107 -2.12 -23.65 -27.99
C THR A 107 -3.22 -23.31 -28.99
N GLU A 108 -4.00 -24.31 -29.42
CA GLU A 108 -5.21 -24.12 -30.23
C GLU A 108 -6.42 -24.67 -29.45
N PRO A 109 -7.34 -23.82 -28.93
CA PRO A 109 -7.23 -22.35 -28.88
C PRO A 109 -6.13 -21.87 -27.94
N LYS A 110 -5.63 -20.64 -28.12
CA LYS A 110 -4.64 -20.02 -27.24
C LYS A 110 -5.16 -19.94 -25.80
N ILE A 111 -4.32 -20.28 -24.87
CA ILE A 111 -4.59 -20.04 -23.44
C ILE A 111 -3.74 -18.89 -22.92
N ASN A 112 -4.31 -18.08 -22.05
CA ASN A 112 -3.64 -16.92 -21.47
C ASN A 112 -3.94 -16.79 -19.99
N MET A 113 -3.05 -16.06 -19.32
CA MET A 113 -3.13 -15.73 -17.91
C MET A 113 -2.84 -14.22 -17.76
N ALA A 114 -3.82 -13.49 -17.27
CA ALA A 114 -3.69 -12.05 -17.04
C ALA A 114 -3.07 -11.74 -15.67
N VAL A 115 -2.15 -10.77 -15.65
CA VAL A 115 -1.55 -10.20 -14.45
C VAL A 115 -1.72 -8.68 -14.53
N MET A 116 -2.22 -8.07 -13.46
CA MET A 116 -2.35 -6.63 -13.31
C MET A 116 -1.11 -6.07 -12.63
N LEU A 117 -0.48 -5.08 -13.26
CA LEU A 117 0.58 -4.27 -12.66
C LEU A 117 0.01 -2.93 -12.21
N ALA A 118 0.08 -2.64 -10.91
CA ALA A 118 -0.16 -1.33 -10.33
C ALA A 118 1.19 -0.64 -10.08
N VAL A 119 1.26 0.65 -10.43
CA VAL A 119 2.48 1.45 -10.24
C VAL A 119 2.15 2.61 -9.31
N GLU A 120 2.77 2.62 -8.16
CA GLU A 120 2.56 3.60 -7.11
C GLU A 120 3.59 4.73 -7.21
N ALA A 121 3.18 5.95 -6.81
CA ALA A 121 4.11 7.06 -6.72
C ALA A 121 5.13 6.83 -5.61
N ALA A 122 6.35 7.31 -5.85
CA ALA A 122 7.36 7.42 -4.81
C ALA A 122 6.93 8.51 -3.82
N ALA A 123 6.73 8.17 -2.57
CA ALA A 123 6.26 9.11 -1.56
C ALA A 123 6.90 8.86 -0.19
N ALA A 124 7.12 9.95 0.54
CA ALA A 124 7.39 9.88 1.96
C ALA A 124 6.09 9.71 2.75
N SER A 125 6.20 9.15 3.94
CA SER A 125 5.14 9.15 4.94
C SER A 125 5.71 9.39 6.32
N ILE A 126 5.05 10.23 7.13
CA ILE A 126 5.42 10.45 8.53
C ILE A 126 4.51 9.57 9.39
N TRP A 127 5.13 8.78 10.29
CA TRP A 127 4.41 7.83 11.12
C TRP A 127 3.56 8.55 12.18
N GLY A 128 2.33 8.11 12.34
CA GLY A 128 1.39 8.63 13.32
C GLY A 128 0.27 9.46 12.70
N SER A 129 -0.34 10.34 13.50
CA SER A 129 -1.40 11.24 13.06
C SER A 129 -0.84 12.47 12.36
N GLN A 130 -1.67 13.14 11.57
CA GLN A 130 -1.31 14.42 10.91
C GLN A 130 -1.09 15.55 11.91
N ASP A 131 -1.66 15.45 13.11
CA ASP A 131 -1.46 16.35 14.23
C ASP A 131 -0.81 15.62 15.40
N VAL A 132 0.33 16.15 15.86
CA VAL A 132 1.12 15.61 16.97
C VAL A 132 1.11 16.62 18.12
N TYR A 133 0.61 16.20 19.27
CA TYR A 133 0.53 17.04 20.46
C TYR A 133 1.61 16.63 21.46
N VAL A 134 2.44 17.59 21.85
CA VAL A 134 3.61 17.37 22.70
C VAL A 134 3.58 18.34 23.87
N LYS A 135 3.89 17.85 25.09
CA LYS A 135 4.01 18.71 26.26
C LYS A 135 5.31 19.52 26.19
N LYS A 136 5.25 20.82 26.54
CA LYS A 136 6.45 21.65 26.70
C LYS A 136 7.50 20.97 27.58
N GLY A 137 8.74 20.97 27.14
CA GLY A 137 9.87 20.32 27.85
C GLY A 137 10.05 18.83 27.54
N SER A 138 9.11 18.16 26.88
CA SER A 138 9.27 16.77 26.41
C SER A 138 10.01 16.73 25.05
N THR A 139 10.07 15.56 24.44
CA THR A 139 10.76 15.35 23.16
C THR A 139 9.75 15.20 22.04
N ILE A 140 9.91 15.96 20.95
CA ILE A 140 9.24 15.71 19.68
C ILE A 140 10.03 14.60 18.98
N SER A 141 9.35 13.53 18.55
CA SER A 141 9.93 12.43 17.80
C SER A 141 9.09 12.21 16.55
N LEU A 142 9.65 12.51 15.39
CA LEU A 142 9.02 12.32 14.09
C LEU A 142 9.80 11.29 13.29
N THR A 143 9.12 10.29 12.74
CA THR A 143 9.74 9.25 11.90
C THR A 143 9.14 9.33 10.51
N CYS A 144 9.99 9.59 9.52
CA CYS A 144 9.65 9.63 8.11
C CYS A 144 10.18 8.38 7.43
N SER A 145 9.34 7.68 6.68
CA SER A 145 9.73 6.57 5.83
C SER A 145 9.50 6.91 4.36
N VAL A 146 10.43 6.51 3.51
CA VAL A 146 10.37 6.70 2.04
C VAL A 146 10.33 5.32 1.40
N ASN A 147 9.31 5.05 0.61
CA ASN A 147 9.00 3.74 0.04
C ASN A 147 9.79 3.40 -1.24
N VAL A 148 10.89 4.11 -1.50
CA VAL A 148 11.68 3.96 -2.73
C VAL A 148 13.09 3.49 -2.42
N HIS A 149 13.54 2.49 -3.16
CA HIS A 149 14.93 2.10 -3.18
C HIS A 149 15.78 3.14 -3.91
N SER A 150 16.92 3.46 -3.36
CA SER A 150 17.97 4.23 -4.05
C SER A 150 19.10 3.31 -4.41
N SER A 151 19.55 3.37 -5.64
CA SER A 151 20.74 2.64 -6.06
C SER A 151 21.83 3.63 -6.55
N PRO A 152 22.92 3.76 -5.82
CA PRO A 152 23.24 3.11 -4.54
C PRO A 152 22.42 3.68 -3.37
N PRO A 153 22.24 2.94 -2.26
CA PRO A 153 21.50 3.44 -1.09
C PRO A 153 22.05 4.75 -0.52
N SER A 154 23.36 4.98 -0.69
CA SER A 154 24.04 6.22 -0.27
C SER A 154 23.51 7.48 -0.94
N SER A 155 22.90 7.38 -2.13
CA SER A 155 22.36 8.53 -2.86
C SER A 155 21.04 9.06 -2.29
N ALA A 156 20.33 8.28 -1.46
CA ALA A 156 19.11 8.74 -0.80
C ALA A 156 19.45 9.79 0.26
N SER A 157 18.72 10.90 0.24
CA SER A 157 18.83 11.94 1.26
C SER A 157 17.43 12.41 1.66
N VAL A 158 17.29 12.75 2.93
CA VAL A 158 16.05 13.29 3.49
C VAL A 158 16.40 14.59 4.22
N LEU A 159 15.74 15.66 3.84
CA LEU A 159 15.81 16.94 4.54
C LEU A 159 14.55 17.15 5.35
N TRP A 160 14.69 17.74 6.52
CA TRP A 160 13.57 18.15 7.34
C TRP A 160 13.43 19.67 7.31
N TYR A 161 12.20 20.14 7.20
CA TYR A 161 11.84 21.54 7.27
C TYR A 161 10.94 21.78 8.47
N HIS A 162 11.09 22.91 9.13
CA HIS A 162 10.14 23.47 10.08
C HIS A 162 9.59 24.77 9.49
N GLY A 163 8.33 24.75 9.10
CA GLY A 163 7.77 25.78 8.24
C GLY A 163 8.48 25.86 6.90
N SER A 164 9.10 27.01 6.61
CA SER A 164 9.90 27.24 5.39
C SER A 164 11.41 27.06 5.58
N ALA A 165 11.89 26.89 6.82
CA ALA A 165 13.31 26.77 7.13
C ALA A 165 13.75 25.32 7.23
N VAL A 166 14.94 25.01 6.71
CA VAL A 166 15.59 23.70 6.94
C VAL A 166 15.91 23.58 8.43
N VAL A 167 15.63 22.42 9.00
CA VAL A 167 15.98 22.12 10.39
C VAL A 167 17.50 22.09 10.53
N ASP A 168 18.04 23.01 11.32
CA ASP A 168 19.45 23.15 11.57
C ASP A 168 19.84 22.43 12.86
N PHE A 169 20.74 21.46 12.74
CA PHE A 169 21.23 20.63 13.85
C PHE A 169 22.28 21.37 14.70
N ASP A 170 22.97 22.36 14.11
CA ASP A 170 23.96 23.20 14.77
C ASP A 170 23.34 24.48 15.36
N SER A 171 22.02 24.59 15.33
CA SER A 171 21.27 25.69 15.87
C SER A 171 21.62 25.97 17.33
N PRO A 172 21.76 27.24 17.74
CA PRO A 172 22.02 27.64 19.15
C PRO A 172 20.91 27.18 20.11
N ARG A 173 19.74 26.82 19.61
CA ARG A 173 18.69 26.16 20.39
C ARG A 173 19.19 24.85 21.03
N GLY A 174 20.02 24.08 20.34
CA GLY A 174 20.49 22.77 20.76
C GLY A 174 19.40 21.69 20.84
N GLY A 175 19.80 20.45 21.09
CA GLY A 175 18.89 19.33 21.33
C GLY A 175 18.12 18.83 20.12
N ILE A 176 18.59 19.14 18.92
CA ILE A 176 18.07 18.59 17.67
C ILE A 176 19.01 17.47 17.21
N SER A 177 18.46 16.31 16.86
CA SER A 177 19.23 15.20 16.28
C SER A 177 18.47 14.53 15.16
N LEU A 178 19.22 14.04 14.17
CA LEU A 178 18.71 13.29 13.03
C LEU A 178 19.41 11.94 12.97
N GLU A 179 18.60 10.89 12.90
CA GLU A 179 19.04 9.55 12.61
C GLU A 179 18.48 9.13 11.26
N THR A 180 19.32 8.66 10.34
CA THR A 180 18.87 8.21 9.03
C THR A 180 19.40 6.81 8.77
N GLU A 181 18.50 5.88 8.58
CA GLU A 181 18.76 4.50 8.20
C GLU A 181 18.40 4.32 6.73
N LYS A 182 19.32 3.74 5.97
CA LYS A 182 19.16 3.45 4.55
C LYS A 182 19.27 1.95 4.34
N THR A 183 18.19 1.36 3.85
CA THR A 183 18.12 -0.07 3.57
C THR A 183 17.80 -0.30 2.09
N GLU A 184 17.91 -1.55 1.66
CA GLU A 184 17.41 -1.94 0.34
C GLU A 184 15.91 -1.71 0.19
N GLY A 185 15.14 -1.76 1.30
CA GLY A 185 13.69 -1.55 1.34
C GLY A 185 13.25 -0.08 1.30
N GLY A 186 14.18 0.86 1.45
CA GLY A 186 13.87 2.29 1.50
C GLY A 186 14.73 3.05 2.51
N THR A 187 14.33 4.29 2.77
CA THR A 187 15.04 5.17 3.71
C THR A 187 14.10 5.57 4.85
N THR A 188 14.59 5.45 6.08
CA THR A 188 13.89 5.94 7.27
C THR A 188 14.71 7.05 7.90
N SER A 189 14.07 8.19 8.17
CA SER A 189 14.70 9.36 8.81
C SER A 189 13.92 9.73 10.06
N LYS A 190 14.60 9.79 11.21
CA LYS A 190 14.02 10.12 12.50
C LYS A 190 14.57 11.44 13.00
N LEU A 191 13.66 12.41 13.16
CA LEU A 191 13.96 13.72 13.75
C LEU A 191 13.57 13.69 15.24
N LEU A 192 14.51 14.09 16.09
CA LEU A 192 14.31 14.27 17.53
C LEU A 192 14.58 15.72 17.89
N VAL A 193 13.63 16.35 18.61
CA VAL A 193 13.77 17.70 19.14
C VAL A 193 13.50 17.62 20.64
N THR A 194 14.56 17.65 21.45
CA THR A 194 14.46 17.55 22.92
C THR A 194 14.07 18.88 23.53
N LYS A 195 13.51 18.86 24.74
CA LYS A 195 13.08 20.04 25.50
C LYS A 195 12.18 20.96 24.65
N ALA A 196 11.13 20.40 24.07
CA ALA A 196 10.21 21.09 23.18
C ALA A 196 9.75 22.44 23.77
N ALA A 197 9.94 23.53 23.02
CA ALA A 197 9.47 24.88 23.34
C ALA A 197 8.22 25.21 22.52
N LEU A 198 7.45 26.21 22.92
CA LEU A 198 6.27 26.65 22.15
C LEU A 198 6.64 27.09 20.72
N SER A 199 7.84 27.60 20.52
CA SER A 199 8.40 27.96 19.22
C SER A 199 8.65 26.78 18.29
N ASP A 200 8.69 25.56 18.83
CA ASP A 200 8.84 24.34 18.05
C ASP A 200 7.49 23.80 17.52
N SER A 201 6.39 24.49 17.84
CA SER A 201 5.11 24.25 17.22
C SER A 201 5.13 24.68 15.75
N GLY A 202 4.46 23.94 14.88
CA GLY A 202 4.37 24.28 13.48
C GLY A 202 4.36 23.06 12.58
N ASN A 203 4.46 23.33 11.28
CA ASN A 203 4.47 22.27 10.28
C ASN A 203 5.88 21.75 10.06
N TYR A 204 6.06 20.43 10.23
CA TYR A 204 7.30 19.74 9.91
C TYR A 204 7.12 18.98 8.60
N THR A 205 8.04 19.15 7.66
CA THR A 205 8.00 18.50 6.35
C THR A 205 9.26 17.66 6.14
N CYS A 206 9.05 16.40 5.83
CA CYS A 206 10.08 15.46 5.39
C CYS A 206 10.17 15.51 3.86
N VAL A 207 11.32 15.91 3.34
CA VAL A 207 11.57 16.08 1.89
C VAL A 207 12.68 15.16 1.44
N PRO A 208 12.36 14.00 0.88
CA PRO A 208 13.35 13.14 0.24
C PRO A 208 13.74 13.70 -1.13
N ASN A 209 14.94 13.35 -1.59
CA ASN A 209 15.41 13.76 -2.91
C ASN A 209 14.82 12.96 -4.09
N ASN A 210 14.13 11.84 -3.81
CA ASN A 210 13.65 10.89 -4.81
C ASN A 210 12.17 10.50 -4.67
N ALA A 211 11.40 11.21 -3.84
CA ALA A 211 9.99 10.92 -3.59
C ALA A 211 9.21 12.19 -3.23
N HIS A 212 7.88 12.12 -3.26
CA HIS A 212 7.03 13.21 -2.80
C HIS A 212 7.19 13.45 -1.29
N PRO A 213 7.21 14.71 -0.84
CA PRO A 213 7.34 15.05 0.58
C PRO A 213 6.09 14.70 1.39
N ALA A 214 6.28 14.58 2.72
CA ALA A 214 5.21 14.44 3.68
C ALA A 214 5.32 15.49 4.78
N SER A 215 4.19 15.93 5.33
CA SER A 215 4.12 16.96 6.36
C SER A 215 3.26 16.50 7.54
N VAL A 216 3.57 17.05 8.72
CA VAL A 216 2.84 16.82 9.96
C VAL A 216 2.81 18.13 10.76
N SER A 217 1.69 18.44 11.42
CA SER A 217 1.56 19.58 12.31
C SER A 217 1.89 19.19 13.74
N VAL A 218 2.83 19.90 14.36
CA VAL A 218 3.24 19.69 15.76
C VAL A 218 2.71 20.84 16.62
N HIS A 219 2.05 20.49 17.72
CA HIS A 219 1.47 21.41 18.69
C HIS A 219 2.13 21.18 20.06
N VAL A 220 2.97 22.14 20.49
CA VAL A 220 3.58 22.10 21.81
C VAL A 220 2.67 22.83 22.79
N LEU A 221 2.19 22.10 23.80
CA LEU A 221 1.23 22.60 24.78
C LEU A 221 1.93 22.94 26.11
N ASN A 222 1.54 24.07 26.71
CA ASN A 222 1.90 24.35 28.10
C ASN A 222 1.26 23.31 29.01
N GLY A 223 2.06 22.73 29.91
CA GLY A 223 1.68 21.55 30.68
C GLY A 223 0.71 21.76 31.85
N GLU A 224 -0.05 22.85 31.85
CA GLU A 224 -1.15 23.00 32.80
C GLU A 224 -2.44 22.56 32.09
N HIS A 225 -2.84 21.34 32.37
CA HIS A 225 -3.99 20.63 31.84
C HIS A 225 -4.23 20.84 30.34
N PRO A 226 -4.20 19.80 29.51
CA PRO A 226 -4.96 19.90 28.28
C PRO A 226 -6.36 20.28 28.75
N ALA A 227 -6.81 21.48 28.39
CA ALA A 227 -8.23 21.77 28.47
C ALA A 227 -8.84 20.56 27.79
N ALA A 228 -9.53 19.71 28.58
CA ALA A 228 -10.24 18.58 28.05
C ALA A 228 -10.86 19.13 26.77
N MET A 229 -10.62 18.49 25.62
CA MET A 229 -11.46 18.72 24.48
C MET A 229 -12.87 18.48 25.03
N GLN A 230 -13.48 19.54 25.49
CA GLN A 230 -14.91 19.57 25.64
C GLN A 230 -15.38 19.44 24.20
N THR A 231 -15.51 18.18 23.78
CA THR A 231 -16.53 17.86 22.84
C THR A 231 -17.76 18.53 23.46
N SER A 232 -18.11 19.67 22.91
CA SER A 232 -19.41 20.27 23.16
C SER A 232 -20.42 19.33 22.54
N ASN A 233 -20.61 18.19 23.21
CA ASN A 233 -21.87 17.50 23.18
C ASN A 233 -22.85 18.53 23.74
N ARG A 234 -23.39 19.33 22.85
CA ARG A 234 -24.70 19.91 23.05
C ARG A 234 -25.61 18.71 23.32
N ALA A 235 -25.62 18.28 24.56
CA ALA A 235 -26.78 17.60 25.11
C ALA A 235 -27.90 18.62 24.95
N SER A 236 -28.62 18.51 23.83
CA SER A 236 -29.93 19.09 23.67
C SER A 236 -30.72 18.49 24.83
N GLY A 237 -30.85 19.26 25.91
CA GLY A 237 -31.68 18.93 27.04
C GLY A 237 -33.10 18.84 26.52
N TYR A 238 -33.55 17.61 26.30
CA TYR A 238 -34.96 17.32 26.30
C TYR A 238 -35.43 17.45 27.74
N LEU A 239 -35.88 18.65 28.11
CA LEU A 239 -36.80 18.86 29.17
C LEU A 239 -38.09 18.15 28.78
N THR A 240 -38.15 16.84 28.96
CA THR A 240 -39.42 16.10 29.00
C THR A 240 -40.09 16.48 30.29
N SER A 241 -41.06 17.37 30.17
CA SER A 241 -42.04 17.66 31.21
C SER A 241 -42.66 16.34 31.71
N GLN A 242 -42.29 15.94 32.90
CA GLN A 242 -42.95 14.86 33.65
C GLN A 242 -44.33 15.34 34.20
N LEU A 243 -45.21 15.79 33.32
CA LEU A 243 -46.57 16.27 33.74
C LEU A 243 -47.66 15.77 32.80
N SER A 244 -47.55 14.61 32.21
CA SER A 244 -48.65 14.07 31.37
C SER A 244 -48.95 12.58 31.60
N CYS A 245 -48.35 11.92 32.56
CA CYS A 245 -48.64 10.50 32.84
C CYS A 245 -49.65 10.23 33.97
N ALA A 246 -50.18 11.26 34.63
CA ALA A 246 -51.17 11.07 35.71
C ALA A 246 -52.65 11.19 35.27
N LEU A 247 -52.92 11.53 34.00
CA LEU A 247 -54.29 11.71 33.52
C LEU A 247 -54.80 10.61 32.57
N VAL A 248 -53.92 9.70 32.11
CA VAL A 248 -54.34 8.59 31.23
C VAL A 248 -54.72 7.32 32.01
N THR A 249 -54.28 7.16 33.24
CA THR A 249 -54.67 6.00 34.07
C THR A 249 -56.03 6.10 34.71
N TYR A 250 -56.69 7.28 34.71
CA TYR A 250 -58.03 7.47 35.27
C TYR A 250 -59.17 7.27 34.29
N LEU A 251 -58.92 7.21 33.01
CA LEU A 251 -59.92 7.02 31.96
C LEU A 251 -60.03 5.58 31.42
N VAL A 252 -59.15 4.70 31.79
CA VAL A 252 -59.21 3.28 31.33
C VAL A 252 -59.87 2.40 32.41
N SER A 253 -60.00 2.88 33.67
CA SER A 253 -60.62 2.09 34.77
C SER A 253 -62.15 2.24 34.85
N SER A 254 -62.78 3.04 34.00
CA SER A 254 -64.23 3.24 34.03
C SER A 254 -65.00 2.60 32.86
N MET A 255 -64.31 1.77 32.02
CA MET A 255 -64.94 1.09 30.90
C MET A 255 -64.97 -0.43 30.98
N VAL A 256 -64.70 -1.03 32.12
CA VAL A 256 -64.79 -2.49 32.33
C VAL A 256 -65.76 -2.78 33.52
N CYS A 257 -66.90 -2.17 33.52
CA CYS A 257 -68.09 -2.64 34.29
C CYS A 257 -69.34 -2.09 33.65
N ARG A 258 -69.69 -2.76 32.56
CA ARG A 258 -71.10 -2.98 32.17
C ARG A 258 -71.15 -4.03 31.05
#